data_d06ab495b39cf546ae40413316f15411
#
_entry.id   d06ab495b39cf546ae40413316f15411
#
_cell.length_a   1.000
_cell.length_b   1.000
_cell.length_c   1.000
_cell.angle_alpha   90.00
_cell.angle_beta   90.00
_cell.angle_gamma   90.00
#
_symmetry.space_group_name_H-M   'P 1'
#
loop_
_entity.id
_entity.type
_entity.pdbx_description
1 polymer ?
#
loop_
_entity_poly.entity_id
_entity_poly.type
_entity_poly.pdbx_seq_one_letter_code
_entity_poly.pdbx_strand_id
1 'polypeptide(L)'
;MIALSSVGVSAASAADRVATNCTSASRASAPAPAAAPVTVWLAGDSTMADPGSGRCPVGWGSRFDALFNSDVTVKNQAVGGRSIQTWLYEGNVSSTMGSDGECRLTSTSYSSRWQAMLNASTGMKAGDYLFIQFGINDSSAACPRHVGPARYQQLMTMMAKAALARGAHPVLLTPVAAITCSGGTATKNRGFVAETFGAGSATRAPVVDLQTLSVSLYNSLRFCPNNGDYGGSGPLGTFFCDDHTHFDTYGAKRIAMLVAGDVRRQNLPLAAYLR
;
A
#
# COMPACT_ATOMS: atom_id res chain seq x y z
N MET A 1 36.16 -31.91 70.83
CA MET A 1 36.30 -33.36 70.66
C MET A 1 36.21 -33.61 69.14
N ILE A 2 37.35 -33.71 68.45
CA ILE A 2 38.11 -34.96 68.19
C ILE A 2 37.19 -35.94 67.40
N ALA A 3 37.39 -36.19 66.16
CA ALA A 3 38.19 -37.15 65.46
C ALA A 3 37.98 -36.99 63.92
N LEU A 4 38.93 -36.78 63.10
CA LEU A 4 39.99 -37.50 62.42
C LEU A 4 39.61 -38.89 61.82
N SER A 5 40.06 -38.94 60.53
CA SER A 5 40.47 -40.12 59.76
C SER A 5 39.47 -40.52 58.66
N SER A 6 39.85 -40.92 57.46
CA SER A 6 41.14 -41.23 56.85
C SER A 6 41.00 -41.36 55.35
N VAL A 7 42.10 -41.17 54.68
CA VAL A 7 42.46 -41.33 53.29
C VAL A 7 42.07 -42.68 52.67
N GLY A 8 41.68 -42.63 51.39
CA GLY A 8 41.58 -43.80 50.55
C GLY A 8 41.90 -43.42 49.09
N VAL A 9 43.17 -43.63 48.71
CA VAL A 9 43.65 -43.55 47.29
C VAL A 9 43.35 -44.89 46.62
N SER A 10 42.75 -44.88 45.44
CA SER A 10 42.89 -46.04 44.55
C SER A 10 42.70 -45.65 43.06
N ALA A 11 43.74 -45.75 42.40
CA ALA A 11 44.10 -46.26 41.07
C ALA A 11 43.15 -46.03 39.86
N ALA A 12 43.78 -45.56 38.82
CA ALA A 12 43.36 -45.40 37.45
C ALA A 12 42.88 -46.65 36.80
N SER A 13 41.84 -46.49 35.93
CA SER A 13 41.59 -47.41 34.83
C SER A 13 41.28 -46.58 33.59
N ALA A 14 42.14 -46.76 32.59
CA ALA A 14 41.91 -46.28 31.24
C ALA A 14 40.85 -47.20 30.55
N ALA A 15 39.83 -46.62 30.04
CA ALA A 15 38.91 -47.31 29.15
C ALA A 15 38.37 -46.36 28.10
N ASP A 16 38.70 -46.67 26.87
CA ASP A 16 38.05 -46.46 25.57
C ASP A 16 37.27 -45.20 25.33
N ARG A 17 37.90 -44.33 24.55
CA ARG A 17 37.17 -43.28 23.74
C ARG A 17 36.51 -43.97 22.55
N VAL A 18 35.24 -44.27 22.66
CA VAL A 18 34.37 -44.52 21.50
C VAL A 18 34.02 -43.15 20.90
N ALA A 19 34.65 -42.84 19.79
CA ALA A 19 34.26 -41.69 18.97
C ALA A 19 32.90 -41.98 18.31
N THR A 20 31.83 -41.46 18.88
CA THR A 20 30.53 -41.42 18.21
C THR A 20 30.58 -40.32 17.15
N ASN A 21 30.76 -40.71 15.90
CA ASN A 21 30.54 -39.86 14.74
C ASN A 21 29.05 -39.47 14.71
N CYS A 22 28.71 -38.30 15.26
CA CYS A 22 27.46 -37.63 14.97
C CYS A 22 27.53 -37.08 13.54
N THR A 23 27.16 -37.86 12.56
CA THR A 23 26.79 -37.36 11.24
C THR A 23 25.49 -36.54 11.42
N SER A 24 25.65 -35.25 11.48
CA SER A 24 24.53 -34.31 11.35
C SER A 24 23.96 -34.45 9.94
N ALA A 25 22.96 -35.31 9.79
CA ALA A 25 22.15 -35.32 8.60
C ALA A 25 21.43 -33.95 8.54
N SER A 26 21.91 -33.06 7.68
CA SER A 26 21.17 -31.86 7.31
C SER A 26 19.82 -32.30 6.78
N ARG A 27 18.77 -32.18 7.61
CA ARG A 27 17.40 -32.27 7.12
C ARG A 27 17.25 -31.15 6.12
N ALA A 28 17.29 -31.47 4.84
CA ALA A 28 16.82 -30.56 3.82
C ALA A 28 15.37 -30.19 4.20
N SER A 29 15.15 -28.95 4.57
CA SER A 29 13.81 -28.44 4.82
C SER A 29 13.01 -28.68 3.55
N ALA A 30 11.88 -29.38 3.65
CA ALA A 30 10.97 -29.49 2.53
C ALA A 30 10.67 -28.06 2.01
N PRO A 31 10.65 -27.84 0.69
CA PRO A 31 10.30 -26.54 0.16
C PRO A 31 8.95 -26.13 0.73
N ALA A 32 8.85 -24.90 1.21
CA ALA A 32 7.59 -24.35 1.68
C ALA A 32 6.54 -24.52 0.57
N PRO A 33 5.31 -24.93 0.90
CA PRO A 33 4.26 -25.08 -0.12
C PRO A 33 4.17 -23.78 -0.93
N ALA A 34 4.10 -23.91 -2.25
CA ALA A 34 3.93 -22.76 -3.14
C ALA A 34 2.72 -21.95 -2.68
N ALA A 35 2.90 -20.66 -2.50
CA ALA A 35 1.82 -19.78 -2.08
C ALA A 35 0.72 -19.80 -3.15
N ALA A 36 -0.54 -19.87 -2.72
CA ALA A 36 -1.68 -19.92 -3.65
C ALA A 36 -1.78 -18.63 -4.46
N PRO A 37 -2.16 -18.69 -5.75
CA PRO A 37 -2.35 -17.48 -6.55
C PRO A 37 -3.36 -16.52 -5.92
N VAL A 38 -3.02 -15.23 -5.88
CA VAL A 38 -3.84 -14.17 -5.29
C VAL A 38 -4.10 -13.03 -6.27
N THR A 39 -5.19 -12.31 -6.07
CA THR A 39 -5.46 -11.07 -6.79
C THR A 39 -5.21 -9.87 -5.89
N VAL A 40 -4.49 -8.89 -6.42
CA VAL A 40 -4.33 -7.56 -5.81
C VAL A 40 -5.25 -6.60 -6.54
N TRP A 41 -6.28 -6.14 -5.83
CA TRP A 41 -7.23 -5.15 -6.31
C TRP A 41 -6.77 -3.76 -5.89
N LEU A 42 -6.81 -2.80 -6.82
CA LEU A 42 -6.43 -1.42 -6.56
C LEU A 42 -7.66 -0.52 -6.72
N ALA A 43 -7.95 0.29 -5.70
CA ALA A 43 -9.01 1.28 -5.69
C ALA A 43 -8.40 2.65 -5.37
N GLY A 44 -8.52 3.61 -6.29
CA GLY A 44 -7.87 4.91 -6.13
C GLY A 44 -8.21 5.92 -7.23
N ASP A 45 -7.46 7.00 -7.22
CA ASP A 45 -7.56 8.12 -8.14
C ASP A 45 -6.52 8.06 -9.30
N SER A 46 -6.29 9.20 -9.95
CA SER A 46 -5.36 9.32 -11.08
C SER A 46 -3.91 8.95 -10.76
N THR A 47 -3.46 9.12 -9.51
CA THR A 47 -2.09 8.79 -9.11
C THR A 47 -1.84 7.29 -9.04
N MET A 48 -2.91 6.49 -9.02
CA MET A 48 -2.89 5.03 -9.05
C MET A 48 -3.37 4.46 -10.40
N ALA A 49 -4.20 5.20 -11.15
CA ALA A 49 -4.88 4.71 -12.36
C ALA A 49 -3.91 4.32 -13.49
N ASP A 50 -4.37 3.42 -14.34
CA ASP A 50 -3.74 3.13 -15.63
C ASP A 50 -4.47 3.90 -16.74
N PRO A 51 -3.86 4.91 -17.37
CA PRO A 51 -4.47 5.65 -18.46
C PRO A 51 -4.47 4.88 -19.79
N GLY A 52 -3.78 3.74 -19.86
CA GLY A 52 -3.66 2.92 -21.07
C GLY A 52 -2.73 3.48 -22.16
N SER A 53 -2.33 4.75 -22.07
CA SER A 53 -1.52 5.42 -23.09
C SER A 53 0.00 5.26 -22.90
N GLY A 54 0.43 4.87 -21.70
CA GLY A 54 1.86 4.87 -21.32
C GLY A 54 2.50 6.26 -21.22
N ARG A 55 1.70 7.32 -21.36
CA ARG A 55 2.11 8.73 -21.28
C ARG A 55 1.49 9.40 -20.07
N CYS A 56 2.03 10.56 -19.68
CA CYS A 56 1.50 11.37 -18.60
C CYS A 56 -0.01 11.62 -18.71
N PRO A 57 -0.77 11.43 -17.63
CA PRO A 57 -0.37 10.91 -16.33
C PRO A 57 -0.31 9.38 -16.29
N VAL A 58 0.70 8.83 -15.61
CA VAL A 58 0.82 7.39 -15.36
C VAL A 58 0.65 7.14 -13.85
N GLY A 59 -0.35 6.38 -13.45
CA GLY A 59 -0.53 6.03 -12.05
C GLY A 59 0.39 4.87 -11.62
N TRP A 60 0.85 4.87 -10.37
CA TRP A 60 1.76 3.87 -9.85
C TRP A 60 1.17 2.44 -9.89
N GLY A 61 -0.15 2.31 -9.81
CA GLY A 61 -0.84 1.02 -9.87
C GLY A 61 -0.62 0.30 -11.21
N SER A 62 -0.38 1.04 -12.32
CA SER A 62 -0.06 0.46 -13.62
C SER A 62 1.34 -0.15 -13.70
N ARG A 63 2.18 0.08 -12.68
CA ARG A 63 3.55 -0.44 -12.57
C ARG A 63 3.70 -1.45 -11.44
N PHE A 64 2.63 -1.71 -10.70
CA PHE A 64 2.67 -2.54 -9.50
C PHE A 64 2.76 -4.04 -9.84
N ASP A 65 2.07 -4.47 -10.88
CA ASP A 65 2.09 -5.86 -11.38
C ASP A 65 3.51 -6.39 -11.65
N ALA A 66 4.35 -5.57 -12.29
CA ALA A 66 5.72 -5.94 -12.64
C ALA A 66 6.63 -6.24 -11.44
N LEU A 67 6.19 -5.92 -10.21
CA LEU A 67 6.97 -6.16 -8.99
C LEU A 67 6.69 -7.53 -8.37
N PHE A 68 5.72 -8.27 -8.86
CA PHE A 68 5.33 -9.58 -8.35
C PHE A 68 5.73 -10.73 -9.27
N ASN A 69 5.75 -11.93 -8.72
CA ASN A 69 5.86 -13.17 -9.49
C ASN A 69 4.53 -13.50 -10.19
N SER A 70 4.50 -14.61 -10.93
CA SER A 70 3.34 -15.03 -11.74
C SER A 70 2.11 -15.46 -10.92
N ASP A 71 2.25 -15.62 -9.61
CA ASP A 71 1.15 -16.04 -8.74
C ASP A 71 0.27 -14.87 -8.31
N VAL A 72 0.66 -13.63 -8.65
CA VAL A 72 -0.13 -12.42 -8.38
C VAL A 72 -0.70 -11.86 -9.68
N THR A 73 -2.01 -11.59 -9.66
CA THR A 73 -2.69 -10.80 -10.69
C THR A 73 -3.08 -9.45 -10.11
N VAL A 74 -2.63 -8.34 -10.71
CA VAL A 74 -3.05 -7.00 -10.28
C VAL A 74 -4.23 -6.53 -11.13
N LYS A 75 -5.35 -6.21 -10.48
CA LYS A 75 -6.54 -5.63 -11.11
C LYS A 75 -6.68 -4.17 -10.68
N ASN A 76 -6.20 -3.27 -11.52
CA ASN A 76 -6.27 -1.84 -11.24
C ASN A 76 -7.63 -1.26 -11.62
N GLN A 77 -8.43 -0.88 -10.61
CA GLN A 77 -9.75 -0.27 -10.74
C GLN A 77 -9.72 1.23 -10.39
N ALA A 78 -8.54 1.81 -10.24
CA ALA A 78 -8.39 3.24 -10.00
C ALA A 78 -8.86 4.06 -11.20
N VAL A 79 -9.43 5.24 -10.95
CA VAL A 79 -9.99 6.12 -12.00
C VAL A 79 -9.58 7.57 -11.73
N GLY A 80 -9.04 8.21 -12.75
CA GLY A 80 -8.62 9.61 -12.67
C GLY A 80 -9.74 10.56 -12.26
N GLY A 81 -9.39 11.57 -11.46
CA GLY A 81 -10.33 12.62 -11.03
C GLY A 81 -11.37 12.20 -10.00
N ARG A 82 -11.30 10.99 -9.46
CA ARG A 82 -12.29 10.50 -8.48
C ARG A 82 -11.84 10.75 -7.04
N SER A 83 -12.74 11.30 -6.21
CA SER A 83 -12.70 11.18 -4.77
C SER A 83 -13.18 9.79 -4.34
N ILE A 84 -12.98 9.40 -3.09
CA ILE A 84 -13.47 8.11 -2.58
C ILE A 84 -14.99 7.97 -2.78
N GLN A 85 -15.76 9.06 -2.57
CA GLN A 85 -17.20 9.04 -2.74
C GLN A 85 -17.61 8.94 -4.22
N THR A 86 -17.01 9.71 -5.13
CA THR A 86 -17.30 9.61 -6.57
C THR A 86 -16.80 8.33 -7.21
N TRP A 87 -15.78 7.70 -6.64
CA TRP A 87 -15.35 6.37 -7.06
C TRP A 87 -16.36 5.28 -6.67
N LEU A 88 -16.87 5.35 -5.43
CA LEU A 88 -17.83 4.37 -4.89
C LEU A 88 -19.23 4.50 -5.53
N TYR A 89 -19.66 5.72 -5.80
CA TYR A 89 -21.04 6.03 -6.20
C TYR A 89 -21.10 6.75 -7.56
N GLU A 90 -20.20 6.45 -8.46
CA GLU A 90 -20.11 7.13 -9.77
C GLU A 90 -21.45 7.30 -10.46
N GLY A 91 -21.74 8.54 -10.91
CA GLY A 91 -23.04 8.92 -11.46
C GLY A 91 -24.10 9.26 -10.41
N ASN A 92 -23.90 8.87 -9.16
CA ASN A 92 -24.86 9.04 -8.07
C ASN A 92 -24.42 10.07 -7.01
N VAL A 93 -23.41 10.90 -7.31
CA VAL A 93 -22.99 12.01 -6.44
C VAL A 93 -23.42 13.33 -7.11
N SER A 94 -24.25 14.10 -6.40
CA SER A 94 -24.74 15.40 -6.86
C SER A 94 -23.64 16.47 -6.88
N SER A 95 -23.79 17.46 -7.75
CA SER A 95 -23.03 18.71 -7.68
C SER A 95 -23.49 19.65 -6.56
N THR A 96 -24.53 19.27 -5.78
CA THR A 96 -25.09 20.07 -4.71
C THR A 96 -24.50 19.64 -3.36
N MET A 97 -23.99 20.64 -2.62
CA MET A 97 -23.58 20.48 -1.23
C MET A 97 -24.79 20.35 -0.31
N GLY A 98 -24.77 19.38 0.59
CA GLY A 98 -25.76 19.24 1.65
C GLY A 98 -25.57 20.25 2.78
N SER A 99 -26.55 20.34 3.68
CA SER A 99 -26.45 21.18 4.89
C SER A 99 -25.44 20.65 5.91
N ASP A 100 -25.03 19.41 5.77
CA ASP A 100 -23.97 18.74 6.54
C ASP A 100 -22.56 19.00 6.02
N GLY A 101 -22.44 19.78 4.93
CA GLY A 101 -21.15 20.06 4.27
C GLY A 101 -20.65 18.94 3.36
N GLU A 102 -21.45 17.91 3.09
CA GLU A 102 -21.09 16.81 2.22
C GLU A 102 -21.82 16.85 0.88
N CYS A 103 -21.24 16.29 -0.17
CA CYS A 103 -21.94 16.15 -1.44
C CYS A 103 -23.05 15.10 -1.34
N ARG A 104 -24.27 15.51 -1.70
CA ARG A 104 -25.45 14.64 -1.62
C ARG A 104 -25.33 13.44 -2.57
N LEU A 105 -25.73 12.27 -2.10
CA LEU A 105 -25.99 11.14 -2.99
C LEU A 105 -27.39 11.25 -3.62
N THR A 106 -27.47 11.07 -4.93
CA THR A 106 -28.74 10.94 -5.65
C THR A 106 -29.29 9.51 -5.59
N SER A 107 -28.39 8.54 -5.36
CA SER A 107 -28.70 7.13 -5.13
C SER A 107 -27.59 6.51 -4.26
N THR A 108 -27.96 5.51 -3.47
CA THR A 108 -27.01 4.70 -2.69
C THR A 108 -26.45 3.50 -3.48
N SER A 109 -26.81 3.37 -4.76
CA SER A 109 -26.28 2.33 -5.63
C SER A 109 -24.78 2.56 -5.89
N TYR A 110 -24.00 1.54 -5.68
CA TYR A 110 -22.56 1.58 -5.93
C TYR A 110 -22.24 1.65 -7.43
N SER A 111 -21.06 2.17 -7.74
CA SER A 111 -20.48 2.11 -9.09
C SER A 111 -20.36 0.66 -9.57
N SER A 112 -20.42 0.45 -10.89
CA SER A 112 -20.25 -0.88 -11.48
C SER A 112 -18.92 -1.54 -11.10
N ARG A 113 -17.85 -0.74 -10.95
CA ARG A 113 -16.52 -1.27 -10.53
C ARG A 113 -16.53 -1.81 -9.11
N TRP A 114 -17.16 -1.10 -8.16
CA TRP A 114 -17.25 -1.59 -6.79
C TRP A 114 -18.17 -2.80 -6.69
N GLN A 115 -19.29 -2.79 -7.41
CA GLN A 115 -20.17 -3.96 -7.51
C GLN A 115 -19.43 -5.18 -8.09
N ALA A 116 -18.61 -4.99 -9.14
CA ALA A 116 -17.81 -6.07 -9.72
C ALA A 116 -16.77 -6.63 -8.73
N MET A 117 -16.12 -5.74 -7.95
CA MET A 117 -15.17 -6.16 -6.89
C MET A 117 -15.88 -6.92 -5.75
N LEU A 118 -17.16 -6.62 -5.49
CA LEU A 118 -17.98 -7.31 -4.50
C LEU A 118 -18.74 -8.53 -5.06
N ASN A 119 -18.62 -8.83 -6.34
CA ASN A 119 -19.30 -9.99 -6.93
C ASN A 119 -18.84 -11.29 -6.26
N ALA A 120 -19.78 -12.17 -5.93
CA ALA A 120 -19.51 -13.39 -5.19
C ALA A 120 -18.62 -14.38 -5.95
N SER A 121 -18.75 -14.41 -7.29
CA SER A 121 -18.06 -15.40 -8.14
C SER A 121 -16.77 -14.86 -8.75
N THR A 122 -16.75 -13.59 -9.16
CA THR A 122 -15.65 -13.00 -9.97
C THR A 122 -14.90 -11.88 -9.27
N GLY A 123 -15.42 -11.40 -8.14
CA GLY A 123 -14.83 -10.33 -7.33
C GLY A 123 -13.75 -10.82 -6.37
N MET A 124 -13.48 -10.01 -5.36
CA MET A 124 -12.54 -10.35 -4.29
C MET A 124 -12.95 -11.65 -3.59
N LYS A 125 -11.98 -12.47 -3.28
CA LYS A 125 -12.13 -13.73 -2.55
C LYS A 125 -11.13 -13.80 -1.39
N ALA A 126 -11.27 -14.83 -0.58
CA ALA A 126 -10.36 -15.08 0.54
C ALA A 126 -8.89 -15.18 0.04
N GLY A 127 -8.00 -14.50 0.74
CA GLY A 127 -6.58 -14.42 0.40
C GLY A 127 -6.21 -13.29 -0.58
N ASP A 128 -7.17 -12.68 -1.27
CA ASP A 128 -6.91 -11.51 -2.13
C ASP A 128 -6.54 -10.28 -1.29
N TYR A 129 -6.03 -9.25 -1.94
CA TYR A 129 -5.67 -7.96 -1.32
C TYR A 129 -6.46 -6.82 -1.95
N LEU A 130 -6.81 -5.82 -1.14
CA LEU A 130 -7.42 -4.57 -1.60
C LEU A 130 -6.60 -3.38 -1.13
N PHE A 131 -5.90 -2.72 -2.05
CA PHE A 131 -5.18 -1.47 -1.80
C PHE A 131 -6.10 -0.28 -2.07
N ILE A 132 -6.21 0.63 -1.10
CA ILE A 132 -7.12 1.79 -1.17
C ILE A 132 -6.34 3.07 -0.98
N GLN A 133 -6.34 3.97 -2.00
CA GLN A 133 -5.70 5.28 -1.94
C GLN A 133 -6.59 6.35 -2.56
N PHE A 134 -6.99 7.33 -1.78
CA PHE A 134 -7.74 8.53 -2.18
C PHE A 134 -7.22 9.73 -1.40
N GLY A 135 -7.91 10.88 -1.45
CA GLY A 135 -7.64 12.07 -0.64
C GLY A 135 -7.14 13.28 -1.45
N ILE A 136 -6.79 13.11 -2.73
CA ILE A 136 -6.35 14.21 -3.59
C ILE A 136 -7.57 14.98 -4.10
N ASN A 137 -8.50 14.30 -4.76
CA ASN A 137 -9.73 14.90 -5.27
C ASN A 137 -10.73 15.21 -4.17
N ASP A 138 -10.68 14.48 -3.06
CA ASP A 138 -11.53 14.63 -1.87
C ASP A 138 -11.37 16.00 -1.24
N SER A 139 -10.18 16.61 -1.33
CA SER A 139 -9.89 17.98 -0.86
C SER A 139 -10.52 19.09 -1.71
N SER A 140 -11.24 18.76 -2.80
CA SER A 140 -11.98 19.75 -3.59
C SER A 140 -12.96 20.51 -2.70
N ALA A 141 -13.05 21.83 -2.87
CA ALA A 141 -14.06 22.64 -2.18
C ALA A 141 -15.47 22.48 -2.79
N ALA A 142 -15.58 21.85 -3.96
CA ALA A 142 -16.83 21.76 -4.72
C ALA A 142 -17.26 20.29 -4.97
N CYS A 143 -18.59 20.09 -4.91
CA CYS A 143 -19.19 18.84 -5.35
C CYS A 143 -19.06 18.67 -6.87
N PRO A 144 -19.03 17.44 -7.37
CA PRO A 144 -19.27 16.19 -6.64
C PRO A 144 -18.04 15.59 -5.94
N ARG A 145 -16.83 16.20 -6.04
CA ARG A 145 -15.59 15.60 -5.54
C ARG A 145 -15.33 15.83 -4.06
N HIS A 146 -15.90 16.88 -3.48
CA HIS A 146 -15.70 17.18 -2.06
C HIS A 146 -16.09 16.00 -1.17
N VAL A 147 -15.25 15.71 -0.19
CA VAL A 147 -15.52 14.75 0.90
C VAL A 147 -14.91 15.32 2.18
N GLY A 148 -15.71 15.51 3.21
CA GLY A 148 -15.21 15.93 4.50
C GLY A 148 -14.42 14.83 5.23
N PRO A 149 -13.57 15.19 6.21
CA PRO A 149 -12.68 14.24 6.90
C PRO A 149 -13.42 13.04 7.53
N ALA A 150 -14.50 13.30 8.24
CA ALA A 150 -15.28 12.24 8.89
C ALA A 150 -15.91 11.27 7.87
N ARG A 151 -16.43 11.82 6.78
CA ARG A 151 -17.02 11.05 5.68
C ARG A 151 -15.96 10.22 4.95
N TYR A 152 -14.79 10.79 4.71
CA TYR A 152 -13.66 10.08 4.11
C TYR A 152 -13.27 8.86 4.95
N GLN A 153 -13.05 9.04 6.25
CA GLN A 153 -12.71 7.95 7.16
C GLN A 153 -13.80 6.88 7.19
N GLN A 154 -15.08 7.29 7.21
CA GLN A 154 -16.22 6.38 7.17
C GLN A 154 -16.21 5.51 5.91
N LEU A 155 -16.03 6.12 4.73
CA LEU A 155 -16.04 5.42 3.45
C LEU A 155 -14.85 4.48 3.31
N MET A 156 -13.66 4.92 3.71
CA MET A 156 -12.46 4.08 3.70
C MET A 156 -12.59 2.88 4.65
N THR A 157 -13.14 3.11 5.85
CA THR A 157 -13.46 2.03 6.82
C THR A 157 -14.48 1.04 6.24
N MET A 158 -15.50 1.53 5.54
CA MET A 158 -16.50 0.70 4.88
C MET A 158 -15.88 -0.19 3.80
N MET A 159 -15.02 0.36 2.94
CA MET A 159 -14.32 -0.42 1.91
C MET A 159 -13.43 -1.49 2.51
N ALA A 160 -12.66 -1.15 3.55
CA ALA A 160 -11.80 -2.10 4.25
C ALA A 160 -12.61 -3.22 4.91
N LYS A 161 -13.73 -2.91 5.58
CA LYS A 161 -14.64 -3.91 6.17
C LYS A 161 -15.26 -4.82 5.09
N ALA A 162 -15.61 -4.29 3.94
CA ALA A 162 -16.13 -5.08 2.84
C ALA A 162 -15.09 -6.09 2.31
N ALA A 163 -13.83 -5.71 2.22
CA ALA A 163 -12.75 -6.65 1.89
C ALA A 163 -12.60 -7.74 2.96
N LEU A 164 -12.55 -7.36 4.24
CA LEU A 164 -12.46 -8.31 5.36
C LEU A 164 -13.63 -9.30 5.38
N ALA A 165 -14.85 -8.84 5.10
CA ALA A 165 -16.03 -9.69 5.04
C ALA A 165 -15.95 -10.75 3.93
N ARG A 166 -15.08 -10.56 2.94
CA ARG A 166 -14.81 -11.52 1.86
C ARG A 166 -13.57 -12.38 2.15
N GLY A 167 -12.95 -12.22 3.32
CA GLY A 167 -11.69 -12.88 3.66
C GLY A 167 -10.47 -12.31 2.92
N ALA A 168 -10.63 -11.14 2.27
CA ALA A 168 -9.54 -10.43 1.63
C ALA A 168 -8.81 -9.50 2.63
N HIS A 169 -7.59 -9.11 2.30
CA HIS A 169 -6.72 -8.30 3.15
C HIS A 169 -6.71 -6.84 2.66
N PRO A 170 -7.39 -5.89 3.35
CA PRO A 170 -7.28 -4.47 3.01
C PRO A 170 -5.90 -3.93 3.39
N VAL A 171 -5.34 -3.06 2.54
CA VAL A 171 -4.15 -2.25 2.77
C VAL A 171 -4.52 -0.81 2.44
N LEU A 172 -4.45 0.08 3.43
CA LEU A 172 -4.80 1.48 3.27
C LEU A 172 -3.55 2.30 2.97
N LEU A 173 -3.66 3.30 2.10
CA LEU A 173 -2.56 4.17 1.75
C LEU A 173 -2.94 5.62 2.00
N THR A 174 -2.05 6.38 2.66
CA THR A 174 -2.22 7.84 2.69
C THR A 174 -2.04 8.41 1.28
N PRO A 175 -2.64 9.57 0.96
CA PRO A 175 -2.46 10.19 -0.35
C PRO A 175 -0.98 10.42 -0.64
N VAL A 176 -0.53 10.10 -1.84
CA VAL A 176 0.85 10.42 -2.27
C VAL A 176 1.06 11.93 -2.33
N ALA A 177 2.22 12.43 -1.90
CA ALA A 177 2.51 13.85 -1.93
C ALA A 177 2.70 14.35 -3.37
N ALA A 178 2.24 15.57 -3.65
CA ALA A 178 2.76 16.35 -4.77
C ALA A 178 4.20 16.80 -4.48
N ILE A 179 4.94 17.20 -5.48
CA ILE A 179 6.21 17.87 -5.21
C ILE A 179 5.97 19.34 -4.87
N THR A 180 6.14 19.67 -3.60
CA THR A 180 6.07 21.03 -3.08
C THR A 180 7.30 21.28 -2.22
N CYS A 181 7.99 22.38 -2.47
CA CYS A 181 9.24 22.71 -1.81
C CYS A 181 9.09 23.86 -0.81
N SER A 182 9.74 23.69 0.35
CA SER A 182 10.05 24.79 1.26
C SER A 182 11.57 24.94 1.28
N GLY A 183 12.07 25.94 0.55
CA GLY A 183 13.50 26.02 0.27
C GLY A 183 14.03 24.76 -0.42
N GLY A 184 15.09 24.16 0.10
CA GLY A 184 15.72 22.94 -0.42
C GLY A 184 15.05 21.62 -0.02
N THR A 185 13.86 21.65 0.57
CA THR A 185 13.23 20.45 1.17
C THR A 185 11.81 20.26 0.64
N ALA A 186 11.51 19.04 0.18
CA ALA A 186 10.14 18.65 -0.16
C ALA A 186 9.29 18.49 1.11
N THR A 187 8.04 18.90 1.03
CA THR A 187 7.13 18.96 2.18
C THR A 187 5.86 18.12 1.98
N LYS A 188 5.24 17.72 3.10
CA LYS A 188 3.92 17.09 3.10
C LYS A 188 2.85 18.13 2.73
N ASN A 189 1.92 17.77 1.86
CA ASN A 189 0.97 18.71 1.28
C ASN A 189 -0.43 18.12 1.02
N ARG A 190 -0.73 16.94 1.56
CA ARG A 190 -2.04 16.29 1.41
C ARG A 190 -2.74 16.17 2.76
N GLY A 191 -4.06 16.36 2.75
CA GLY A 191 -4.96 16.03 3.86
C GLY A 191 -5.23 14.52 4.00
N PHE A 192 -6.20 14.18 4.82
CA PHE A 192 -6.75 12.83 5.00
C PHE A 192 -5.76 11.75 5.51
N VAL A 193 -4.61 12.19 6.03
CA VAL A 193 -3.62 11.26 6.62
C VAL A 193 -4.13 10.68 7.92
N ALA A 194 -4.62 11.54 8.83
CA ALA A 194 -5.16 11.11 10.12
C ALA A 194 -6.37 10.17 9.94
N GLU A 195 -7.24 10.49 8.98
CA GLU A 195 -8.44 9.72 8.65
C GLU A 195 -8.08 8.35 8.07
N THR A 196 -7.03 8.28 7.24
CA THR A 196 -6.52 6.99 6.73
C THR A 196 -6.01 6.11 7.87
N PHE A 197 -5.21 6.67 8.80
CA PHE A 197 -4.77 5.94 9.99
C PHE A 197 -5.93 5.58 10.91
N GLY A 198 -6.94 6.47 11.05
CA GLY A 198 -8.16 6.20 11.79
C GLY A 198 -8.94 5.02 11.24
N ALA A 199 -9.09 4.94 9.91
CA ALA A 199 -9.70 3.79 9.24
C ALA A 199 -8.89 2.50 9.43
N GLY A 200 -7.55 2.58 9.36
CA GLY A 200 -6.64 1.48 9.65
C GLY A 200 -6.82 0.94 11.07
N SER A 201 -6.84 1.83 12.05
CA SER A 201 -7.08 1.47 13.46
C SER A 201 -8.45 0.81 13.66
N ALA A 202 -9.50 1.35 13.03
CA ALA A 202 -10.87 0.84 13.16
C ALA A 202 -11.06 -0.55 12.53
N THR A 203 -10.20 -0.94 11.59
CA THR A 203 -10.30 -2.21 10.85
C THR A 203 -9.12 -3.15 11.11
N ARG A 204 -8.11 -2.70 11.83
CA ARG A 204 -6.80 -3.38 11.98
C ARG A 204 -6.11 -3.64 10.63
N ALA A 205 -6.43 -2.84 9.62
CA ALA A 205 -5.77 -2.89 8.33
C ALA A 205 -4.41 -2.19 8.41
N PRO A 206 -3.35 -2.75 7.79
CA PRO A 206 -2.07 -2.06 7.68
C PRO A 206 -2.23 -0.77 6.88
N VAL A 207 -1.45 0.26 7.27
CA VAL A 207 -1.41 1.54 6.58
C VAL A 207 -0.01 1.77 6.02
N VAL A 208 0.06 2.04 4.73
CA VAL A 208 1.26 2.55 4.06
C VAL A 208 1.22 4.08 4.12
N ASP A 209 2.12 4.71 4.89
CA ASP A 209 2.24 6.18 4.90
C ASP A 209 2.95 6.66 3.64
N LEU A 210 2.23 6.57 2.51
CA LEU A 210 2.79 6.89 1.20
C LEU A 210 3.14 8.37 1.08
N GLN A 211 2.45 9.27 1.82
CA GLN A 211 2.83 10.68 1.85
C GLN A 211 4.23 10.87 2.43
N THR A 212 4.52 10.27 3.58
CA THR A 212 5.85 10.37 4.19
C THR A 212 6.92 9.69 3.33
N LEU A 213 6.62 8.52 2.78
CA LEU A 213 7.54 7.78 1.92
C LEU A 213 7.88 8.56 0.64
N SER A 214 6.89 9.15 -0.02
CA SER A 214 7.09 9.93 -1.24
C SER A 214 7.90 11.21 -0.98
N VAL A 215 7.60 11.95 0.09
CA VAL A 215 8.40 13.13 0.50
C VAL A 215 9.85 12.75 0.79
N SER A 216 10.08 11.63 1.47
CA SER A 216 11.43 11.12 1.73
C SER A 216 12.17 10.78 0.44
N LEU A 217 11.47 10.15 -0.53
CA LEU A 217 12.02 9.87 -1.86
C LEU A 217 12.38 11.17 -2.59
N TYR A 218 11.49 12.17 -2.61
CA TYR A 218 11.74 13.44 -3.30
C TYR A 218 12.95 14.17 -2.73
N ASN A 219 13.12 14.14 -1.40
CA ASN A 219 14.29 14.68 -0.73
C ASN A 219 15.57 13.92 -1.08
N SER A 220 15.53 12.59 -1.13
CA SER A 220 16.69 11.77 -1.52
C SER A 220 17.11 12.00 -2.99
N LEU A 221 16.15 12.32 -3.85
CA LEU A 221 16.37 12.66 -5.26
C LEU A 221 16.72 14.15 -5.48
N ARG A 222 16.72 14.95 -4.40
CA ARG A 222 17.06 16.38 -4.42
C ARG A 222 16.17 17.18 -5.40
N PHE A 223 14.87 16.93 -5.37
CA PHE A 223 13.93 17.62 -6.24
C PHE A 223 13.68 19.09 -5.85
N CYS A 224 14.14 19.52 -4.69
CA CYS A 224 13.96 20.88 -4.21
C CYS A 224 15.29 21.66 -4.16
N PRO A 225 15.26 22.95 -4.45
CA PRO A 225 14.12 23.68 -5.02
C PRO A 225 13.82 23.22 -6.46
N ASN A 226 12.53 23.15 -6.82
CA ASN A 226 12.15 22.66 -8.16
C ASN A 226 12.24 23.75 -9.26
N ASN A 227 12.29 25.02 -8.89
CA ASN A 227 12.48 26.16 -9.80
C ASN A 227 11.59 26.18 -11.06
N GLY A 228 10.47 25.46 -11.05
CA GLY A 228 9.59 25.33 -12.21
C GLY A 228 10.08 24.35 -13.28
N ASP A 229 11.06 23.50 -12.97
CA ASP A 229 11.61 22.50 -13.91
C ASP A 229 10.67 21.29 -14.03
N TYR A 230 9.66 21.41 -14.88
CA TYR A 230 8.70 20.35 -15.20
C TYR A 230 8.74 19.94 -16.68
N GLY A 231 9.57 20.55 -17.43
CA GLY A 231 9.56 20.50 -18.89
C GLY A 231 10.16 19.25 -19.53
N GLY A 232 10.08 18.08 -18.93
CA GLY A 232 10.35 16.81 -19.61
C GLY A 232 11.81 16.37 -19.72
N SER A 233 12.80 17.22 -19.49
CA SER A 233 14.23 16.87 -19.65
C SER A 233 15.04 16.86 -18.36
N GLY A 234 14.56 17.43 -17.28
CA GLY A 234 15.23 17.43 -15.97
C GLY A 234 14.81 16.28 -15.08
N PRO A 235 15.46 16.11 -13.92
CA PRO A 235 15.09 15.04 -12.96
C PRO A 235 13.62 15.11 -12.54
N LEU A 236 13.07 16.31 -12.46
CA LEU A 236 11.68 16.54 -12.06
C LEU A 236 10.71 16.18 -13.20
N GLY A 237 10.99 16.64 -14.44
CA GLY A 237 10.17 16.36 -15.60
C GLY A 237 10.16 14.90 -16.02
N THR A 238 11.21 14.11 -15.70
CA THR A 238 11.20 12.65 -15.91
C THR A 238 10.40 11.90 -14.85
N PHE A 239 10.11 12.55 -13.73
CA PHE A 239 9.37 11.94 -12.61
C PHE A 239 7.90 12.36 -12.59
N PHE A 240 7.62 13.64 -12.85
CA PHE A 240 6.27 14.22 -12.81
C PHE A 240 5.81 14.68 -14.18
N CYS A 241 4.50 14.73 -14.36
CA CYS A 241 3.87 15.54 -15.39
C CYS A 241 3.96 17.03 -15.01
N ASP A 242 3.51 17.92 -15.91
CA ASP A 242 3.62 19.38 -15.76
C ASP A 242 2.79 20.01 -14.63
N ASP A 243 2.24 19.21 -13.72
CA ASP A 243 1.31 19.64 -12.68
C ASP A 243 1.76 19.33 -11.24
N HIS A 244 3.00 18.87 -11.06
CA HIS A 244 3.56 18.56 -9.73
C HIS A 244 2.89 17.42 -8.95
N THR A 245 1.85 16.83 -9.49
CA THR A 245 0.99 15.85 -8.81
C THR A 245 1.03 14.49 -9.47
N HIS A 246 0.87 14.48 -10.79
CA HIS A 246 0.82 13.26 -11.58
C HIS A 246 2.22 12.82 -12.00
N PHE A 247 2.39 11.52 -12.20
CA PHE A 247 3.70 10.94 -12.52
C PHE A 247 3.84 10.67 -14.00
N ASP A 248 5.07 10.76 -14.49
CA ASP A 248 5.48 10.05 -15.69
C ASP A 248 5.80 8.58 -15.36
N THR A 249 6.08 7.79 -16.36
CA THR A 249 6.39 6.35 -16.26
C THR A 249 7.46 6.03 -15.21
N TYR A 250 8.54 6.82 -15.17
CA TYR A 250 9.61 6.64 -14.19
C TYR A 250 9.13 6.92 -12.76
N GLY A 251 8.44 8.05 -12.56
CA GLY A 251 7.87 8.41 -11.25
C GLY A 251 6.88 7.36 -10.75
N ALA A 252 5.96 6.92 -11.61
CA ALA A 252 5.00 5.87 -11.28
C ALA A 252 5.69 4.58 -10.82
N LYS A 253 6.74 4.15 -11.52
CA LYS A 253 7.55 2.98 -11.12
C LYS A 253 8.21 3.17 -9.76
N ARG A 254 8.78 4.35 -9.49
CA ARG A 254 9.43 4.64 -8.21
C ARG A 254 8.42 4.63 -7.05
N ILE A 255 7.22 5.19 -7.24
CA ILE A 255 6.15 5.14 -6.22
C ILE A 255 5.64 3.71 -6.01
N ALA A 256 5.44 2.92 -7.06
CA ALA A 256 5.09 1.50 -6.94
C ALA A 256 6.13 0.73 -6.10
N MET A 257 7.43 1.01 -6.31
CA MET A 257 8.51 0.41 -5.52
C MET A 257 8.49 0.83 -4.04
N LEU A 258 8.07 2.07 -3.71
CA LEU A 258 7.87 2.49 -2.32
C LEU A 258 6.78 1.66 -1.65
N VAL A 259 5.65 1.48 -2.33
CA VAL A 259 4.54 0.67 -1.81
C VAL A 259 4.99 -0.78 -1.58
N ALA A 260 5.65 -1.39 -2.56
CA ALA A 260 6.18 -2.75 -2.41
C ALA A 260 7.25 -2.87 -1.31
N GLY A 261 8.11 -1.87 -1.19
CA GLY A 261 9.10 -1.77 -0.11
C GLY A 261 8.45 -1.73 1.28
N ASP A 262 7.34 -1.01 1.40
CA ASP A 262 6.61 -0.91 2.66
C ASP A 262 5.83 -2.21 2.99
N VAL A 263 5.29 -2.89 1.97
CA VAL A 263 4.71 -4.25 2.10
C VAL A 263 5.76 -5.20 2.72
N ARG A 264 7.02 -5.15 2.25
CA ARG A 264 8.13 -5.94 2.84
C ARG A 264 8.44 -5.47 4.26
N ARG A 265 8.58 -4.18 4.50
CA ARG A 265 8.94 -3.60 5.80
C ARG A 265 7.93 -3.94 6.89
N GLN A 266 6.66 -4.01 6.54
CA GLN A 266 5.57 -4.38 7.45
C GLN A 266 5.39 -5.91 7.55
N ASN A 267 6.20 -6.71 6.86
CA ASN A 267 6.10 -8.17 6.80
C ASN A 267 4.68 -8.66 6.41
N LEU A 268 4.01 -7.95 5.51
CA LEU A 268 2.71 -8.40 5.03
C LEU A 268 2.88 -9.71 4.24
N PRO A 269 1.96 -10.69 4.33
CA PRO A 269 2.11 -11.97 3.63
C PRO A 269 2.29 -11.82 2.11
N LEU A 270 1.76 -10.74 1.52
CA LEU A 270 1.97 -10.38 0.12
C LEU A 270 3.46 -10.21 -0.25
N ALA A 271 4.33 -9.91 0.72
CA ALA A 271 5.76 -9.75 0.47
C ALA A 271 6.43 -11.01 -0.08
N ALA A 272 5.89 -12.19 0.21
CA ALA A 272 6.40 -13.47 -0.30
C ALA A 272 6.30 -13.60 -1.83
N TYR A 273 5.45 -12.82 -2.46
CA TYR A 273 5.26 -12.81 -3.92
C TYR A 273 6.10 -11.73 -4.64
N LEU A 274 6.78 -10.85 -3.91
CA LEU A 274 7.60 -9.79 -4.51
C LEU A 274 8.92 -10.36 -5.06
N ARG A 275 9.26 -9.94 -6.28
CA ARG A 275 10.53 -10.28 -6.96
C ARG A 275 11.73 -9.57 -6.35
#